data_92fbb94bf7ade6ebd95dcb71e466898b
#
_entry.id   92fbb94bf7ade6ebd95dcb71e466898b
#
_cell.length_a   1.000
_cell.length_b   1.000
_cell.length_c   1.000
_cell.angle_alpha   90.00
_cell.angle_beta   90.00
_cell.angle_gamma   90.00
#
_symmetry.space_group_name_H-M   'P 1'
#
loop_
_entity.id
_entity.type
_entity.pdbx_description
1 polymer ?
#
loop_
_entity_poly.entity_id
_entity_poly.type
_entity_poly.pdbx_seq_one_letter_code
_entity_poly.pdbx_strand_id
1 'polypeptide(L)'
;HYMCQESLTEYLCTTLQIKDEVAEREAVNHLLKNKVVDEILKPELAELEKALDNVKICDPAIGSGAFPMGLLQEIFSIKELIAYETGKEWKPAETKLNIIQNSIYGVDIEKGAVDIARLRFWLSLVVDEEKPKPLPNLDYKIVVGDSLISKFDGEIVEIDWEIKAATQTDMFGNENLQKRKQLLQTLTDKQRKYFDPKNKNKKALALEIRIHKIDVLINQLELMVQTEGLEQTPVKTNYKDNKKYLAASELYHKTQGWLQTITKLKKLKVNPDKPFNHFDWKLDFPEVLNPYLVNGNGGFDVVIGNPPYDVYQGSKKVEIEDILKFEIYQKCKGGKINAFELFLAKTHELLINDGINCQIFQNSFLADNSSRNLREFYFKNERIISIDSFPERDNPKKRVFES
;
A
#
# COMPACT_ATOMS: atom_id res chain seq x y z
N HIS A 1 14.69 4.95 -12.98
CA HIS A 1 15.56 3.79 -13.19
C HIS A 1 16.48 3.56 -12.01
N TYR A 2 17.35 4.53 -11.64
CA TYR A 2 18.26 4.43 -10.49
C TYR A 2 17.55 3.98 -9.20
N MET A 3 16.48 4.67 -8.78
CA MET A 3 15.71 4.30 -7.58
C MET A 3 15.16 2.87 -7.64
N CYS A 4 14.72 2.41 -8.82
CA CYS A 4 14.23 1.04 -9.00
C CYS A 4 15.33 0.01 -8.77
N GLN A 5 16.53 0.25 -9.31
CA GLN A 5 17.68 -0.64 -9.14
C GLN A 5 18.15 -0.66 -7.70
N GLU A 6 18.34 0.50 -7.05
CA GLU A 6 18.75 0.55 -5.65
C GLU A 6 17.73 -0.13 -4.72
N SER A 7 16.41 0.10 -4.93
CA SER A 7 15.37 -0.57 -4.13
C SER A 7 15.42 -2.09 -4.27
N LEU A 8 15.61 -2.60 -5.48
CA LEU A 8 15.74 -4.05 -5.71
C LEU A 8 17.05 -4.59 -5.18
N THR A 9 18.16 -3.84 -5.25
CA THR A 9 19.44 -4.24 -4.65
C THR A 9 19.26 -4.49 -3.15
N GLU A 10 18.70 -3.49 -2.44
CA GLU A 10 18.49 -3.61 -0.99
C GLU A 10 17.56 -4.77 -0.64
N TYR A 11 16.43 -4.90 -1.37
CA TYR A 11 15.51 -6.00 -1.17
C TYR A 11 16.16 -7.37 -1.36
N LEU A 12 16.91 -7.55 -2.44
CA LEU A 12 17.57 -8.83 -2.74
C LEU A 12 18.65 -9.17 -1.72
N CYS A 13 19.49 -8.20 -1.33
CA CYS A 13 20.50 -8.39 -0.29
C CYS A 13 19.88 -8.74 1.08
N THR A 14 18.72 -8.14 1.41
CA THR A 14 17.99 -8.47 2.64
C THR A 14 17.39 -9.88 2.58
N THR A 15 17.00 -10.34 1.38
CA THR A 15 16.30 -11.63 1.21
C THR A 15 17.25 -12.81 1.02
N LEU A 16 18.32 -12.66 0.25
CA LEU A 16 19.26 -13.75 -0.07
C LEU A 16 20.19 -14.08 1.09
N GLN A 17 20.67 -13.05 1.82
CA GLN A 17 21.54 -13.18 3.00
C GLN A 17 22.76 -14.08 2.78
N ILE A 18 23.51 -13.86 1.69
CA ILE A 18 24.75 -14.59 1.40
C ILE A 18 25.80 -14.22 2.47
N LYS A 19 26.64 -15.16 2.87
CA LYS A 19 27.58 -14.98 4.00
C LYS A 19 28.54 -13.79 3.84
N ASP A 20 28.94 -13.46 2.61
CA ASP A 20 29.78 -12.31 2.31
C ASP A 20 28.93 -11.16 1.81
N GLU A 21 28.50 -10.29 2.71
CA GLU A 21 27.63 -9.15 2.42
C GLU A 21 28.20 -8.19 1.37
N VAL A 22 29.53 -8.02 1.31
CA VAL A 22 30.20 -7.12 0.35
C VAL A 22 30.15 -7.74 -1.04
N ALA A 23 30.58 -8.99 -1.17
CA ALA A 23 30.55 -9.71 -2.44
C ALA A 23 29.12 -9.92 -2.94
N GLU A 24 28.16 -10.17 -2.04
CA GLU A 24 26.73 -10.25 -2.36
C GLU A 24 26.23 -8.94 -2.99
N ARG A 25 26.48 -7.80 -2.33
CA ARG A 25 26.05 -6.49 -2.83
C ARG A 25 26.69 -6.16 -4.17
N GLU A 26 27.96 -6.43 -4.38
CA GLU A 26 28.62 -6.24 -5.67
C GLU A 26 27.99 -7.12 -6.75
N ALA A 27 27.74 -8.38 -6.47
CA ALA A 27 27.14 -9.31 -7.43
C ALA A 27 25.69 -8.93 -7.77
N VAL A 28 24.88 -8.53 -6.77
CA VAL A 28 23.52 -8.04 -7.01
C VAL A 28 23.53 -6.73 -7.80
N ASN A 29 24.50 -5.82 -7.55
CA ASN A 29 24.68 -4.62 -8.36
C ASN A 29 25.06 -4.94 -9.81
N HIS A 30 25.96 -5.91 -10.05
CA HIS A 30 26.31 -6.37 -11.40
C HIS A 30 25.08 -6.96 -12.11
N LEU A 31 24.28 -7.76 -11.39
CA LEU A 31 23.05 -8.31 -11.94
C LEU A 31 22.05 -7.21 -12.37
N LEU A 32 21.83 -6.21 -11.52
CA LEU A 32 20.86 -5.15 -11.78
C LEU A 32 21.36 -4.11 -12.79
N LYS A 33 22.61 -3.66 -12.69
CA LYS A 33 23.16 -2.58 -13.50
C LYS A 33 23.74 -3.08 -14.82
N ASN A 34 24.46 -4.20 -14.81
CA ASN A 34 25.21 -4.71 -15.96
C ASN A 34 24.52 -5.91 -16.62
N LYS A 35 23.48 -6.48 -16.01
CA LYS A 35 22.79 -7.69 -16.47
C LYS A 35 23.73 -8.88 -16.62
N VAL A 36 24.58 -9.07 -15.62
CA VAL A 36 25.57 -10.18 -15.53
C VAL A 36 25.30 -10.96 -14.25
N VAL A 37 25.30 -12.27 -14.38
CA VAL A 37 25.18 -13.19 -13.23
C VAL A 37 26.58 -13.58 -12.80
N ASP A 38 27.02 -13.08 -11.66
CA ASP A 38 28.31 -13.44 -11.06
C ASP A 38 28.29 -14.87 -10.50
N GLU A 39 29.47 -15.51 -10.43
CA GLU A 39 29.61 -16.89 -9.97
C GLU A 39 29.00 -17.12 -8.58
N ILE A 40 29.08 -16.12 -7.69
CA ILE A 40 28.52 -16.20 -6.33
C ILE A 40 26.99 -16.30 -6.33
N LEU A 41 26.30 -15.78 -7.35
CA LEU A 41 24.83 -15.83 -7.47
C LEU A 41 24.33 -17.11 -8.16
N LYS A 42 25.19 -17.85 -8.88
CA LYS A 42 24.76 -19.05 -9.61
C LYS A 42 24.12 -20.13 -8.72
N PRO A 43 24.65 -20.44 -7.53
CA PRO A 43 24.01 -21.37 -6.61
C PRO A 43 22.65 -20.87 -6.09
N GLU A 44 22.46 -19.55 -6.03
CA GLU A 44 21.30 -18.89 -5.42
C GLU A 44 20.21 -18.51 -6.43
N LEU A 45 20.35 -18.88 -7.72
CA LEU A 45 19.40 -18.49 -8.76
C LEU A 45 17.95 -18.93 -8.48
N ALA A 46 17.78 -20.07 -7.80
CA ALA A 46 16.43 -20.53 -7.42
C ALA A 46 15.79 -19.65 -6.33
N GLU A 47 16.56 -19.28 -5.31
CA GLU A 47 16.07 -18.39 -4.26
C GLU A 47 15.90 -16.95 -4.78
N LEU A 48 16.77 -16.50 -5.68
CA LEU A 48 16.65 -15.22 -6.37
C LEU A 48 15.35 -15.17 -7.19
N GLU A 49 15.05 -16.20 -7.98
CA GLU A 49 13.81 -16.29 -8.75
C GLU A 49 12.59 -16.25 -7.83
N LYS A 50 12.62 -17.00 -6.74
CA LYS A 50 11.57 -17.05 -5.73
C LYS A 50 11.37 -15.70 -5.02
N ALA A 51 12.46 -14.99 -4.70
CA ALA A 51 12.40 -13.65 -4.14
C ALA A 51 11.68 -12.69 -5.09
N LEU A 52 12.06 -12.71 -6.39
CA LEU A 52 11.43 -11.88 -7.42
C LEU A 52 9.96 -12.26 -7.71
N ASP A 53 9.55 -13.51 -7.49
CA ASP A 53 8.16 -13.94 -7.63
C ASP A 53 7.27 -13.50 -6.47
N ASN A 54 7.86 -13.31 -5.29
CA ASN A 54 7.10 -13.01 -4.07
C ASN A 54 7.13 -11.55 -3.65
N VAL A 55 8.06 -10.74 -4.17
CA VAL A 55 8.19 -9.32 -3.80
C VAL A 55 6.87 -8.57 -3.94
N LYS A 56 6.51 -7.79 -2.91
CA LYS A 56 5.33 -6.89 -2.90
C LYS A 56 5.80 -5.45 -2.96
N ILE A 57 5.46 -4.78 -4.04
CA ILE A 57 5.90 -3.42 -4.37
C ILE A 57 4.70 -2.50 -4.39
N CYS A 58 4.80 -1.38 -3.69
CA CYS A 58 3.74 -0.38 -3.66
C CYS A 58 4.26 1.02 -4.00
N ASP A 59 3.48 1.72 -4.81
CA ASP A 59 3.60 3.17 -4.98
C ASP A 59 2.31 3.82 -4.47
N PRO A 60 2.35 4.51 -3.31
CA PRO A 60 1.16 5.11 -2.69
C PRO A 60 0.71 6.42 -3.35
N ALA A 61 1.48 6.94 -4.30
CA ALA A 61 1.14 8.10 -5.14
C ALA A 61 1.52 7.80 -6.59
N ILE A 62 0.95 6.72 -7.13
CA ILE A 62 1.43 6.06 -8.36
C ILE A 62 1.48 6.96 -9.59
N GLY A 63 0.66 8.01 -9.65
CA GLY A 63 0.56 8.88 -10.80
C GLY A 63 0.33 8.09 -12.09
N SER A 64 1.19 8.32 -13.09
CA SER A 64 1.17 7.57 -14.35
C SER A 64 1.87 6.19 -14.28
N GLY A 65 2.30 5.73 -13.11
CA GLY A 65 2.90 4.41 -12.92
C GLY A 65 4.39 4.30 -13.29
N ALA A 66 5.16 5.39 -13.21
CA ALA A 66 6.54 5.40 -13.69
C ALA A 66 7.46 4.46 -12.90
N PHE A 67 7.42 4.49 -11.56
CA PHE A 67 8.26 3.64 -10.71
C PHE A 67 7.87 2.16 -10.77
N PRO A 68 6.60 1.78 -10.61
CA PRO A 68 6.20 0.39 -10.75
C PRO A 68 6.46 -0.19 -12.14
N MET A 69 6.37 0.62 -13.21
CA MET A 69 6.77 0.20 -14.56
C MET A 69 8.28 -0.03 -14.65
N GLY A 70 9.08 0.83 -14.02
CA GLY A 70 10.53 0.65 -13.95
C GLY A 70 10.89 -0.65 -13.22
N LEU A 71 10.25 -0.93 -12.08
CA LEU A 71 10.47 -2.18 -11.32
C LEU A 71 10.00 -3.42 -12.08
N LEU A 72 8.84 -3.35 -12.77
CA LEU A 72 8.40 -4.41 -13.67
C LEU A 72 9.49 -4.76 -14.69
N GLN A 73 10.09 -3.74 -15.31
CA GLN A 73 11.12 -3.93 -16.33
C GLN A 73 12.41 -4.54 -15.75
N GLU A 74 12.84 -4.08 -14.57
CA GLU A 74 14.03 -4.63 -13.90
C GLU A 74 13.81 -6.11 -13.52
N ILE A 75 12.71 -6.43 -12.86
CA ILE A 75 12.37 -7.81 -12.47
C ILE A 75 12.26 -8.70 -13.71
N PHE A 76 11.59 -8.23 -14.76
CA PHE A 76 11.45 -8.96 -16.01
C PHE A 76 12.81 -9.31 -16.64
N SER A 77 13.71 -8.32 -16.74
CA SER A 77 15.05 -8.52 -17.30
C SER A 77 15.89 -9.51 -16.49
N ILE A 78 15.79 -9.48 -15.16
CA ILE A 78 16.51 -10.43 -14.31
C ILE A 78 15.95 -11.85 -14.48
N LYS A 79 14.62 -12.00 -14.53
CA LYS A 79 13.98 -13.31 -14.75
C LYS A 79 14.31 -13.90 -16.12
N GLU A 80 14.48 -13.07 -17.14
CA GLU A 80 14.96 -13.48 -18.45
C GLU A 80 16.39 -14.05 -18.37
N LEU A 81 17.29 -13.37 -17.65
CA LEU A 81 18.65 -13.86 -17.40
C LEU A 81 18.65 -15.18 -16.64
N ILE A 82 17.85 -15.31 -15.59
CA ILE A 82 17.73 -16.54 -14.81
C ILE A 82 17.23 -17.69 -15.71
N ALA A 83 16.26 -17.45 -16.56
CA ALA A 83 15.76 -18.46 -17.49
C ALA A 83 16.86 -18.91 -18.47
N TYR A 84 17.67 -17.98 -18.98
CA TYR A 84 18.81 -18.26 -19.83
C TYR A 84 19.87 -19.11 -19.11
N GLU A 85 20.31 -18.70 -17.91
CA GLU A 85 21.34 -19.40 -17.11
C GLU A 85 20.89 -20.79 -16.68
N THR A 86 19.59 -20.96 -16.42
CA THR A 86 19.03 -22.26 -15.96
C THR A 86 18.52 -23.15 -17.10
N GLY A 87 18.54 -22.67 -18.36
CA GLY A 87 18.00 -23.37 -19.52
C GLY A 87 16.47 -23.56 -19.50
N LYS A 88 15.74 -22.76 -18.74
CA LYS A 88 14.28 -22.80 -18.70
C LYS A 88 13.66 -22.15 -19.93
N GLU A 89 12.50 -22.66 -20.36
CA GLU A 89 11.71 -22.01 -21.41
C GLU A 89 11.29 -20.60 -21.00
N TRP A 90 11.65 -19.60 -21.80
CA TRP A 90 11.28 -18.20 -21.56
C TRP A 90 9.93 -17.86 -22.16
N LYS A 91 9.02 -17.34 -21.29
CA LYS A 91 7.65 -16.97 -21.67
C LYS A 91 7.39 -15.49 -21.27
N PRO A 92 7.78 -14.53 -22.12
CA PRO A 92 7.79 -13.10 -21.76
C PRO A 92 6.42 -12.59 -21.33
N ALA A 93 5.35 -12.82 -22.08
CA ALA A 93 4.01 -12.34 -21.74
C ALA A 93 3.47 -12.94 -20.43
N GLU A 94 3.69 -14.24 -20.19
CA GLU A 94 3.29 -14.90 -18.94
C GLU A 94 4.08 -14.37 -17.75
N THR A 95 5.38 -14.17 -17.90
CA THR A 95 6.25 -13.61 -16.85
C THR A 95 5.83 -12.20 -16.46
N LYS A 96 5.61 -11.29 -17.43
CA LYS A 96 5.13 -9.94 -17.13
C LYS A 96 3.77 -9.94 -16.46
N LEU A 97 2.84 -10.78 -16.93
CA LEU A 97 1.52 -10.94 -16.33
C LEU A 97 1.62 -11.35 -14.87
N ASN A 98 2.49 -12.33 -14.57
CA ASN A 98 2.71 -12.83 -13.21
C ASN A 98 3.32 -11.76 -12.30
N ILE A 99 4.32 -10.99 -12.77
CA ILE A 99 4.90 -9.88 -12.01
C ILE A 99 3.83 -8.84 -11.68
N ILE A 100 3.04 -8.40 -12.65
CA ILE A 100 1.98 -7.41 -12.44
C ILE A 100 0.96 -7.93 -11.44
N GLN A 101 0.53 -9.17 -11.59
CA GLN A 101 -0.50 -9.78 -10.73
C GLN A 101 -0.03 -9.97 -9.30
N ASN A 102 1.22 -10.39 -9.09
CA ASN A 102 1.69 -10.83 -7.79
C ASN A 102 2.46 -9.76 -7.03
N SER A 103 3.12 -8.83 -7.74
CA SER A 103 4.10 -7.93 -7.15
C SER A 103 3.71 -6.46 -7.16
N ILE A 104 2.92 -5.98 -8.13
CA ILE A 104 2.70 -4.55 -8.34
C ILE A 104 1.38 -4.08 -7.71
N TYR A 105 1.49 -3.03 -6.90
CA TYR A 105 0.36 -2.34 -6.25
C TYR A 105 0.55 -0.84 -6.36
N GLY A 106 -0.55 -0.10 -6.47
CA GLY A 106 -0.48 1.35 -6.51
C GLY A 106 -1.80 2.02 -6.21
N VAL A 107 -1.72 3.21 -5.65
CA VAL A 107 -2.86 4.04 -5.29
C VAL A 107 -2.64 5.46 -5.77
N ASP A 108 -3.67 6.09 -6.28
CA ASP A 108 -3.69 7.52 -6.54
C ASP A 108 -5.09 8.08 -6.32
N ILE A 109 -5.18 9.31 -5.87
CA ILE A 109 -6.47 10.01 -5.69
C ILE A 109 -7.08 10.41 -7.03
N GLU A 110 -6.22 10.62 -8.04
CA GLU A 110 -6.62 11.07 -9.37
C GLU A 110 -6.95 9.89 -10.28
N LYS A 111 -8.24 9.73 -10.59
CA LYS A 111 -8.71 8.66 -11.46
C LYS A 111 -8.00 8.65 -12.82
N GLY A 112 -7.76 9.82 -13.41
CA GLY A 112 -7.08 9.93 -14.70
C GLY A 112 -5.66 9.38 -14.66
N ALA A 113 -4.93 9.62 -13.57
CA ALA A 113 -3.58 9.08 -13.37
C ALA A 113 -3.61 7.55 -13.26
N VAL A 114 -4.55 7.00 -12.47
CA VAL A 114 -4.77 5.55 -12.34
C VAL A 114 -5.09 4.91 -13.69
N ASP A 115 -5.97 5.53 -14.49
CA ASP A 115 -6.35 5.00 -15.81
C ASP A 115 -5.14 5.00 -16.78
N ILE A 116 -4.28 6.02 -16.72
CA ILE A 116 -3.03 6.08 -17.50
C ILE A 116 -2.04 5.00 -17.01
N ALA A 117 -1.87 4.83 -15.71
CA ALA A 117 -1.01 3.79 -15.16
C ALA A 117 -1.45 2.39 -15.65
N ARG A 118 -2.74 2.06 -15.52
CA ARG A 118 -3.32 0.81 -16.01
C ARG A 118 -3.10 0.60 -17.50
N LEU A 119 -3.27 1.65 -18.31
CA LEU A 119 -3.02 1.60 -19.74
C LEU A 119 -1.55 1.30 -20.07
N ARG A 120 -0.60 1.89 -19.34
CA ARG A 120 0.84 1.63 -19.54
C ARG A 120 1.21 0.19 -19.23
N PHE A 121 0.69 -0.37 -18.13
CA PHE A 121 0.89 -1.78 -17.81
C PHE A 121 0.30 -2.70 -18.89
N TRP A 122 -0.86 -2.35 -19.40
CA TRP A 122 -1.46 -3.08 -20.49
C TRP A 122 -0.61 -3.03 -21.77
N LEU A 123 -0.16 -1.85 -22.18
CA LEU A 123 0.69 -1.71 -23.36
C LEU A 123 1.97 -2.54 -23.22
N SER A 124 2.54 -2.64 -22.01
CA SER A 124 3.73 -3.46 -21.76
C SER A 124 3.49 -4.97 -21.98
N LEU A 125 2.26 -5.43 -21.78
CA LEU A 125 1.88 -6.83 -22.04
C LEU A 125 1.66 -7.11 -23.52
N VAL A 126 0.99 -6.19 -24.23
CA VAL A 126 0.64 -6.38 -25.65
C VAL A 126 1.87 -6.47 -26.56
N VAL A 127 2.95 -5.79 -26.22
CA VAL A 127 4.20 -5.81 -27.00
C VAL A 127 4.80 -7.22 -27.11
N ASP A 128 4.60 -8.06 -26.11
CA ASP A 128 5.17 -9.42 -26.07
C ASP A 128 4.19 -10.52 -26.56
N GLU A 129 2.99 -10.14 -26.98
CA GLU A 129 1.99 -11.09 -27.42
C GLU A 129 1.92 -11.19 -28.96
N GLU A 130 2.06 -12.42 -29.49
CA GLU A 130 1.85 -12.65 -30.94
C GLU A 130 0.40 -12.39 -31.38
N LYS A 131 -0.55 -12.61 -30.49
CA LYS A 131 -1.99 -12.35 -30.71
C LYS A 131 -2.55 -11.58 -29.54
N PRO A 132 -3.26 -10.47 -29.77
CA PRO A 132 -3.88 -9.68 -28.71
C PRO A 132 -4.80 -10.55 -27.84
N LYS A 133 -4.53 -10.62 -26.54
CA LYS A 133 -5.41 -11.25 -25.57
C LYS A 133 -6.25 -10.19 -24.86
N PRO A 134 -7.40 -10.59 -24.28
CA PRO A 134 -8.15 -9.69 -23.42
C PRO A 134 -7.27 -9.18 -22.29
N LEU A 135 -7.38 -7.87 -22.01
CA LEU A 135 -6.70 -7.20 -20.92
C LEU A 135 -6.93 -7.88 -19.57
N PRO A 136 -5.88 -8.11 -18.79
CA PRO A 136 -6.05 -8.33 -17.35
C PRO A 136 -6.69 -7.08 -16.76
N ASN A 137 -7.61 -7.26 -15.83
CA ASN A 137 -8.22 -6.11 -15.18
C ASN A 137 -7.45 -5.72 -13.93
N LEU A 138 -6.85 -4.53 -13.94
CA LEU A 138 -5.97 -4.01 -12.89
C LEU A 138 -6.71 -3.24 -11.78
N ASP A 139 -8.05 -3.23 -11.78
CA ASP A 139 -8.87 -2.40 -10.88
C ASP A 139 -8.62 -2.66 -9.39
N TYR A 140 -8.11 -3.84 -9.03
CA TYR A 140 -7.78 -4.20 -7.65
C TYR A 140 -6.28 -4.28 -7.37
N LYS A 141 -5.45 -3.80 -8.29
CA LYS A 141 -3.99 -3.69 -8.13
C LYS A 141 -3.53 -2.23 -8.18
N ILE A 142 -4.13 -1.45 -9.07
CA ILE A 142 -3.90 -0.02 -9.20
C ILE A 142 -5.25 0.65 -8.95
N VAL A 143 -5.40 1.25 -7.78
CA VAL A 143 -6.70 1.64 -7.20
C VAL A 143 -6.81 3.16 -7.10
N VAL A 144 -8.01 3.68 -7.36
CA VAL A 144 -8.33 5.08 -7.05
C VAL A 144 -8.66 5.19 -5.57
N GLY A 145 -7.89 5.99 -4.82
CA GLY A 145 -8.10 6.16 -3.38
C GLY A 145 -7.26 7.26 -2.76
N ASP A 146 -7.66 7.70 -1.58
CA ASP A 146 -6.86 8.58 -0.75
C ASP A 146 -5.91 7.73 0.09
N SER A 147 -4.62 7.82 -0.20
CA SER A 147 -3.58 7.01 0.47
C SER A 147 -3.36 7.38 1.94
N LEU A 148 -3.77 8.58 2.35
CA LEU A 148 -3.53 9.08 3.69
C LEU A 148 -4.65 8.72 4.66
N ILE A 149 -5.91 8.76 4.21
CA ILE A 149 -7.09 8.54 5.05
C ILE A 149 -8.19 7.79 4.33
N SER A 150 -8.87 6.90 5.05
CA SER A 150 -10.08 6.26 4.56
C SER A 150 -11.29 7.16 4.71
N LYS A 151 -12.02 7.40 3.61
CA LYS A 151 -13.27 8.17 3.59
C LYS A 151 -14.42 7.34 3.02
N PHE A 152 -15.60 7.52 3.58
CA PHE A 152 -16.83 6.97 3.03
C PHE A 152 -17.92 8.05 3.03
N ASP A 153 -18.50 8.32 1.86
CA ASP A 153 -19.54 9.37 1.67
C ASP A 153 -19.09 10.76 2.17
N GLY A 154 -17.78 11.09 1.97
CA GLY A 154 -17.17 12.34 2.39
C GLY A 154 -16.72 12.40 3.86
N GLU A 155 -17.13 11.44 4.68
CA GLU A 155 -16.76 11.35 6.10
C GLU A 155 -15.54 10.45 6.30
N ILE A 156 -14.65 10.84 7.20
CA ILE A 156 -13.51 9.99 7.60
C ILE A 156 -14.04 8.80 8.39
N VAL A 157 -13.64 7.60 7.98
CA VAL A 157 -13.98 6.35 8.66
C VAL A 157 -12.69 5.70 9.11
N GLU A 158 -12.41 5.82 10.41
CA GLU A 158 -11.29 5.13 11.04
C GLU A 158 -11.71 3.68 11.33
N ILE A 159 -11.03 2.72 10.70
CA ILE A 159 -11.31 1.31 10.86
C ILE A 159 -10.13 0.67 11.59
N ASP A 160 -10.38 0.18 12.80
CA ASP A 160 -9.40 -0.61 13.53
C ASP A 160 -9.48 -2.08 13.09
N TRP A 161 -8.49 -2.51 12.31
CA TRP A 161 -8.34 -3.91 11.89
C TRP A 161 -7.60 -4.77 12.92
N GLU A 162 -6.97 -4.16 13.93
CA GLU A 162 -6.20 -4.85 14.98
C GLU A 162 -7.09 -5.28 16.17
N ILE A 163 -8.35 -4.84 16.19
CA ILE A 163 -9.29 -5.23 17.24
C ILE A 163 -9.33 -6.76 17.37
N LYS A 164 -8.80 -7.25 18.48
CA LYS A 164 -8.97 -8.62 18.89
C LYS A 164 -10.34 -8.69 19.56
N ALA A 165 -11.22 -9.56 19.05
CA ALA A 165 -12.41 -9.94 19.83
C ALA A 165 -11.92 -10.24 21.25
N ALA A 166 -12.47 -9.52 22.23
CA ALA A 166 -12.04 -9.62 23.63
C ALA A 166 -11.84 -11.09 23.96
N THR A 167 -10.69 -11.43 24.53
CA THR A 167 -10.29 -12.76 24.96
C THR A 167 -11.13 -13.23 26.16
N GLN A 168 -12.43 -13.12 26.04
CA GLN A 168 -13.33 -13.89 26.89
C GLN A 168 -13.59 -15.20 26.15
N THR A 169 -13.31 -16.25 26.84
CA THR A 169 -13.65 -17.66 26.75
C THR A 169 -14.99 -18.02 26.05
N ASP A 170 -15.39 -17.33 25.04
CA ASP A 170 -16.62 -17.54 24.30
C ASP A 170 -16.38 -18.33 23.02
N MET A 171 -17.06 -19.48 22.92
CA MET A 171 -17.17 -20.25 21.67
C MET A 171 -17.52 -19.38 20.45
N PHE A 172 -18.19 -18.26 20.67
CA PHE A 172 -18.57 -17.29 19.63
C PHE A 172 -17.42 -16.40 19.12
N GLY A 173 -16.38 -16.16 19.91
CA GLY A 173 -15.20 -15.36 19.49
C GLY A 173 -14.42 -16.00 18.34
N ASN A 174 -14.28 -17.33 18.38
CA ASN A 174 -13.61 -18.09 17.32
C ASN A 174 -14.44 -18.14 16.04
N GLU A 175 -15.77 -18.23 16.11
CA GLU A 175 -16.65 -18.25 14.94
C GLU A 175 -16.62 -16.92 14.19
N ASN A 176 -16.64 -15.80 14.91
CA ASN A 176 -16.56 -14.46 14.32
C ASN A 176 -15.21 -14.19 13.63
N LEU A 177 -14.11 -14.64 14.23
CA LEU A 177 -12.78 -14.55 13.65
C LEU A 177 -12.66 -15.38 12.36
N GLN A 178 -13.14 -16.63 12.41
CA GLN A 178 -13.15 -17.51 11.24
C GLN A 178 -14.02 -16.95 10.12
N LYS A 179 -15.18 -16.41 10.42
CA LYS A 179 -16.08 -15.79 9.47
C LYS A 179 -15.40 -14.60 8.74
N ARG A 180 -14.67 -13.74 9.48
CA ARG A 180 -13.93 -12.63 8.89
C ARG A 180 -12.83 -13.10 7.97
N LYS A 181 -12.03 -14.07 8.45
CA LYS A 181 -10.98 -14.69 7.63
C LYS A 181 -11.55 -15.27 6.34
N GLN A 182 -12.69 -15.97 6.41
CA GLN A 182 -13.37 -16.51 5.23
C GLN A 182 -13.88 -15.40 4.28
N LEU A 183 -14.47 -14.32 4.82
CA LEU A 183 -14.93 -13.20 4.00
C LEU A 183 -13.78 -12.53 3.25
N LEU A 184 -12.66 -12.25 3.93
CA LEU A 184 -11.47 -11.67 3.32
C LEU A 184 -10.82 -12.61 2.31
N GLN A 185 -10.74 -13.90 2.61
CA GLN A 185 -10.20 -14.91 1.70
C GLN A 185 -11.06 -15.02 0.43
N THR A 186 -12.37 -15.03 0.59
CA THR A 186 -13.31 -15.01 -0.53
C THR A 186 -13.17 -13.75 -1.37
N LEU A 187 -12.95 -12.59 -0.73
CA LEU A 187 -12.70 -11.33 -1.42
C LEU A 187 -11.42 -11.42 -2.26
N THR A 188 -10.31 -11.85 -1.67
CA THR A 188 -9.02 -12.01 -2.36
C THR A 188 -9.12 -12.98 -3.54
N ASP A 189 -9.78 -14.13 -3.35
CA ASP A 189 -9.96 -15.11 -4.43
C ASP A 189 -10.79 -14.55 -5.59
N LYS A 190 -11.82 -13.74 -5.29
CA LYS A 190 -12.62 -13.06 -6.32
C LYS A 190 -11.83 -11.98 -7.05
N GLN A 191 -11.01 -11.19 -6.35
CA GLN A 191 -10.12 -10.20 -6.96
C GLN A 191 -9.11 -10.87 -7.88
N ARG A 192 -8.53 -12.01 -7.47
CA ARG A 192 -7.62 -12.82 -8.32
C ARG A 192 -8.33 -13.36 -9.56
N LYS A 193 -9.55 -13.89 -9.44
CA LYS A 193 -10.36 -14.34 -10.58
C LYS A 193 -10.76 -13.20 -11.50
N TYR A 194 -10.93 -12.00 -10.96
CA TYR A 194 -11.26 -10.81 -11.75
C TYR A 194 -10.08 -10.34 -12.60
N PHE A 195 -8.86 -10.52 -12.11
CA PHE A 195 -7.65 -10.25 -12.87
C PHE A 195 -7.48 -11.17 -14.07
N ASP A 196 -7.91 -12.44 -13.98
CA ASP A 196 -7.74 -13.45 -15.04
C ASP A 196 -8.36 -12.99 -16.37
N PRO A 197 -7.56 -12.85 -17.45
CA PRO A 197 -8.05 -12.45 -18.78
C PRO A 197 -9.09 -13.42 -19.36
N LYS A 198 -9.05 -14.69 -18.98
CA LYS A 198 -9.97 -15.74 -19.46
C LYS A 198 -11.38 -15.63 -18.88
N ASN A 199 -11.55 -14.88 -17.80
CA ASN A 199 -12.84 -14.73 -17.15
C ASN A 199 -13.76 -13.80 -17.96
N LYS A 200 -14.82 -14.39 -18.53
CA LYS A 200 -15.82 -13.65 -19.35
C LYS A 200 -16.88 -12.93 -18.51
N ASN A 201 -17.04 -13.28 -17.23
CA ASN A 201 -18.13 -12.76 -16.39
C ASN A 201 -17.69 -11.63 -15.45
N LYS A 202 -16.89 -10.70 -15.97
CA LYS A 202 -16.26 -9.63 -15.17
C LYS A 202 -17.28 -8.70 -14.49
N LYS A 203 -18.40 -8.37 -15.16
CA LYS A 203 -19.42 -7.46 -14.57
C LYS A 203 -20.09 -8.07 -13.33
N ALA A 204 -20.51 -9.34 -13.39
CA ALA A 204 -21.09 -10.01 -12.23
C ALA A 204 -20.07 -10.17 -11.10
N LEU A 205 -18.83 -10.52 -11.43
CA LEU A 205 -17.76 -10.67 -10.44
C LEU A 205 -17.38 -9.33 -9.78
N ALA A 206 -17.37 -8.21 -10.52
CA ALA A 206 -17.18 -6.87 -9.95
C ALA A 206 -18.29 -6.53 -8.94
N LEU A 207 -19.54 -6.84 -9.24
CA LEU A 207 -20.65 -6.65 -8.32
C LEU A 207 -20.51 -7.52 -7.06
N GLU A 208 -20.11 -8.78 -7.22
CA GLU A 208 -19.84 -9.68 -6.10
C GLU A 208 -18.71 -9.16 -5.22
N ILE A 209 -17.60 -8.69 -5.79
CA ILE A 209 -16.47 -8.10 -5.05
C ILE A 209 -16.93 -6.87 -4.28
N ARG A 210 -17.70 -5.99 -4.93
CA ARG A 210 -18.29 -4.82 -4.28
C ARG A 210 -19.14 -5.20 -3.06
N ILE A 211 -20.04 -6.17 -3.21
CA ILE A 211 -20.89 -6.67 -2.12
C ILE A 211 -20.03 -7.24 -0.98
N HIS A 212 -19.01 -8.03 -1.31
CA HIS A 212 -18.11 -8.61 -0.30
C HIS A 212 -17.30 -7.56 0.44
N LYS A 213 -16.79 -6.53 -0.24
CA LYS A 213 -16.13 -5.39 0.41
C LYS A 213 -17.06 -4.70 1.41
N ILE A 214 -18.31 -4.45 1.02
CA ILE A 214 -19.31 -3.84 1.90
C ILE A 214 -19.59 -4.76 3.11
N ASP A 215 -19.70 -6.08 2.91
CA ASP A 215 -19.93 -7.04 4.01
C ASP A 215 -18.77 -7.11 5.00
N VAL A 216 -17.53 -7.08 4.49
CA VAL A 216 -16.33 -7.02 5.34
C VAL A 216 -16.33 -5.76 6.20
N LEU A 217 -16.62 -4.59 5.59
CA LEU A 217 -16.69 -3.32 6.32
C LEU A 217 -17.79 -3.31 7.38
N ILE A 218 -19.00 -3.75 7.03
CA ILE A 218 -20.11 -3.84 7.99
C ILE A 218 -19.69 -4.73 9.16
N ASN A 219 -19.13 -5.91 8.88
CA ASN A 219 -18.73 -6.86 9.92
C ASN A 219 -17.64 -6.28 10.83
N GLN A 220 -16.66 -5.54 10.29
CA GLN A 220 -15.61 -4.90 11.07
C GLN A 220 -16.16 -3.76 11.94
N LEU A 221 -16.99 -2.88 11.36
CA LEU A 221 -17.62 -1.80 12.12
C LEU A 221 -18.56 -2.32 13.22
N GLU A 222 -19.33 -3.38 12.96
CA GLU A 222 -20.16 -4.04 13.97
C GLU A 222 -19.31 -4.60 15.11
N LEU A 223 -18.11 -5.15 14.82
CA LEU A 223 -17.17 -5.56 15.87
C LEU A 223 -16.68 -4.38 16.69
N MET A 224 -16.26 -3.28 16.04
CA MET A 224 -15.80 -2.08 16.75
C MET A 224 -16.87 -1.54 17.69
N VAL A 225 -18.13 -1.50 17.25
CA VAL A 225 -19.28 -1.12 18.11
C VAL A 225 -19.42 -2.05 19.29
N GLN A 226 -19.30 -3.38 19.11
CA GLN A 226 -19.45 -4.37 20.15
C GLN A 226 -18.32 -4.38 21.18
N THR A 227 -17.08 -4.13 20.74
CA THR A 227 -15.89 -4.26 21.61
C THR A 227 -15.51 -2.96 22.29
N GLU A 228 -15.60 -1.85 21.62
CA GLU A 228 -15.12 -0.54 22.07
C GLU A 228 -16.22 0.52 22.10
N GLY A 229 -17.33 0.27 21.40
CA GLY A 229 -18.37 1.28 21.23
C GLY A 229 -19.09 1.65 22.53
N LEU A 230 -19.49 2.91 22.63
CA LEU A 230 -20.36 3.43 23.66
C LEU A 230 -21.69 3.87 23.03
N GLU A 231 -22.73 3.05 23.22
CA GLU A 231 -24.04 3.30 22.62
C GLU A 231 -24.89 4.31 23.39
N GLN A 232 -24.65 4.46 24.69
CA GLN A 232 -25.41 5.36 25.57
C GLN A 232 -24.71 6.71 25.69
N THR A 233 -25.50 7.78 25.66
CA THR A 233 -25.01 9.14 25.83
C THR A 233 -24.36 9.31 27.21
N PRO A 234 -23.07 9.72 27.30
CA PRO A 234 -22.40 9.96 28.57
C PRO A 234 -23.07 11.11 29.34
N VAL A 235 -23.36 10.88 30.61
CA VAL A 235 -23.90 11.90 31.52
C VAL A 235 -22.77 12.42 32.39
N LYS A 236 -22.50 13.73 32.36
CA LYS A 236 -21.34 14.35 33.03
C LYS A 236 -21.25 14.01 34.54
N THR A 237 -22.40 13.90 35.21
CA THR A 237 -22.47 13.56 36.64
C THR A 237 -21.95 12.19 36.99
N ASN A 238 -21.86 11.26 36.02
CA ASN A 238 -21.35 9.91 36.22
C ASN A 238 -19.82 9.84 36.20
N TYR A 239 -19.12 10.94 35.89
CA TYR A 239 -17.68 11.00 35.75
C TYR A 239 -17.08 11.96 36.77
N LYS A 240 -16.18 11.45 37.63
CA LYS A 240 -15.44 12.28 38.62
C LYS A 240 -14.40 13.18 37.96
N ASP A 241 -13.90 12.79 36.76
CA ASP A 241 -12.86 13.51 36.01
C ASP A 241 -13.42 13.99 34.68
N ASN A 242 -13.28 15.28 34.42
CA ASN A 242 -13.74 15.90 33.17
C ASN A 242 -13.02 15.32 31.94
N LYS A 243 -11.75 14.89 32.06
CA LYS A 243 -11.01 14.26 30.98
C LYS A 243 -11.64 12.91 30.59
N LYS A 244 -12.05 12.12 31.57
CA LYS A 244 -12.78 10.86 31.33
C LYS A 244 -14.15 11.06 30.70
N TYR A 245 -14.87 12.10 31.12
CA TYR A 245 -16.14 12.46 30.50
C TYR A 245 -15.96 12.87 29.03
N LEU A 246 -14.94 13.70 28.73
CA LEU A 246 -14.65 14.12 27.34
C LEU A 246 -14.26 12.92 26.46
N ALA A 247 -13.42 12.01 26.95
CA ALA A 247 -13.05 10.80 26.25
C ALA A 247 -14.27 9.90 25.97
N ALA A 248 -15.16 9.73 26.97
CA ALA A 248 -16.41 8.97 26.78
C ALA A 248 -17.35 9.65 25.76
N SER A 249 -17.43 10.98 25.78
CA SER A 249 -18.24 11.74 24.82
C SER A 249 -17.71 11.60 23.40
N GLU A 250 -16.39 11.65 23.22
CA GLU A 250 -15.73 11.44 21.95
C GLU A 250 -15.99 10.01 21.43
N LEU A 251 -15.84 9.00 22.28
CA LEU A 251 -16.09 7.62 21.93
C LEU A 251 -17.57 7.39 21.55
N TYR A 252 -18.51 8.02 22.28
CA TYR A 252 -19.93 8.00 21.90
C TYR A 252 -20.16 8.56 20.51
N HIS A 253 -19.58 9.72 20.18
CA HIS A 253 -19.71 10.31 18.85
C HIS A 253 -19.10 9.43 17.76
N LYS A 254 -17.91 8.82 18.00
CA LYS A 254 -17.31 7.83 17.10
C LYS A 254 -18.26 6.65 16.88
N THR A 255 -18.85 6.11 17.96
CA THR A 255 -19.78 4.98 17.89
C THR A 255 -21.01 5.31 17.05
N GLN A 256 -21.59 6.52 17.24
CA GLN A 256 -22.71 6.98 16.40
C GLN A 256 -22.33 7.10 14.93
N GLY A 257 -21.12 7.58 14.62
CA GLY A 257 -20.56 7.60 13.27
C GLY A 257 -20.45 6.20 12.65
N TRP A 258 -19.96 5.22 13.40
CA TRP A 258 -19.90 3.82 12.94
C TRP A 258 -21.30 3.24 12.64
N LEU A 259 -22.28 3.45 13.52
CA LEU A 259 -23.66 2.99 13.33
C LEU A 259 -24.33 3.62 12.12
N GLN A 260 -24.11 4.92 11.90
CA GLN A 260 -24.59 5.63 10.70
C GLN A 260 -23.93 5.06 9.43
N THR A 261 -22.62 4.82 9.45
CA THR A 261 -21.88 4.22 8.33
C THR A 261 -22.37 2.82 8.02
N ILE A 262 -22.60 1.97 9.02
CA ILE A 262 -23.20 0.64 8.85
C ILE A 262 -24.56 0.75 8.16
N THR A 263 -25.40 1.71 8.59
CA THR A 263 -26.74 1.92 8.00
C THR A 263 -26.63 2.35 6.53
N LYS A 264 -25.72 3.27 6.21
CA LYS A 264 -25.46 3.72 4.83
C LYS A 264 -24.95 2.57 3.96
N LEU A 265 -24.00 1.75 4.47
CA LEU A 265 -23.45 0.58 3.79
C LEU A 265 -24.53 -0.48 3.50
N LYS A 266 -25.41 -0.78 4.46
CA LYS A 266 -26.55 -1.71 4.27
C LYS A 266 -27.50 -1.23 3.16
N LYS A 267 -27.78 0.07 3.08
CA LYS A 267 -28.55 0.66 1.99
C LYS A 267 -27.82 0.60 0.64
N LEU A 268 -26.51 0.81 0.66
CA LEU A 268 -25.68 0.77 -0.55
C LEU A 268 -25.56 -0.65 -1.12
N LYS A 269 -25.52 -1.65 -0.25
CA LYS A 269 -25.44 -3.07 -0.62
C LYS A 269 -26.60 -3.51 -1.50
N VAL A 270 -27.82 -3.06 -1.19
CA VAL A 270 -29.05 -3.41 -1.95
C VAL A 270 -29.28 -2.52 -3.18
N ASN A 271 -28.42 -1.54 -3.41
CA ASN A 271 -28.54 -0.62 -4.54
C ASN A 271 -27.26 -0.68 -5.42
N PRO A 272 -27.19 -1.63 -6.38
CA PRO A 272 -25.99 -1.88 -7.19
C PRO A 272 -25.63 -0.70 -8.12
N ASP A 273 -26.58 0.14 -8.48
CA ASP A 273 -26.35 1.27 -9.40
C ASP A 273 -25.60 2.44 -8.73
N LYS A 274 -25.59 2.51 -7.40
CA LYS A 274 -24.81 3.51 -6.69
C LYS A 274 -23.36 3.11 -6.59
N PRO A 275 -22.40 4.01 -6.91
CA PRO A 275 -20.97 3.72 -6.79
C PRO A 275 -20.60 3.47 -5.32
N PHE A 276 -19.64 2.58 -5.11
CA PHE A 276 -18.98 2.36 -3.81
C PHE A 276 -17.60 2.97 -3.87
N ASN A 277 -17.51 4.26 -3.54
CA ASN A 277 -16.26 5.02 -3.52
C ASN A 277 -15.70 4.98 -2.10
N HIS A 278 -14.90 3.96 -1.83
CA HIS A 278 -14.20 3.77 -0.57
C HIS A 278 -12.90 3.06 -0.86
N PHE A 279 -11.83 3.54 -0.24
CA PHE A 279 -10.52 2.92 -0.24
C PHE A 279 -10.04 2.76 1.20
N ASP A 280 -9.58 1.57 1.50
CA ASP A 280 -8.87 1.24 2.74
C ASP A 280 -7.77 0.24 2.43
N TRP A 281 -6.55 0.50 2.89
CA TRP A 281 -5.38 -0.29 2.57
C TRP A 281 -5.54 -1.77 2.93
N LYS A 282 -6.09 -2.07 4.11
CA LYS A 282 -6.25 -3.44 4.60
C LYS A 282 -7.48 -4.15 4.02
N LEU A 283 -8.41 -3.40 3.41
CA LEU A 283 -9.55 -3.94 2.67
C LEU A 283 -9.25 -4.14 1.18
N ASP A 284 -8.51 -3.21 0.57
CA ASP A 284 -8.24 -3.25 -0.86
C ASP A 284 -7.08 -4.18 -1.22
N PHE A 285 -6.08 -4.30 -0.33
CA PHE A 285 -4.94 -5.21 -0.46
C PHE A 285 -4.83 -6.17 0.72
N PRO A 286 -5.89 -6.96 0.99
CA PRO A 286 -5.97 -7.77 2.20
C PRO A 286 -4.93 -8.88 2.26
N GLU A 287 -4.48 -9.40 1.12
CA GLU A 287 -3.45 -10.43 1.02
C GLU A 287 -2.05 -9.95 1.45
N VAL A 288 -1.85 -8.63 1.54
CA VAL A 288 -0.57 -8.01 1.92
C VAL A 288 -0.65 -7.38 3.31
N LEU A 289 -1.76 -6.73 3.63
CA LEU A 289 -1.84 -5.81 4.77
C LEU A 289 -2.84 -6.23 5.86
N ASN A 290 -3.79 -7.14 5.56
CA ASN A 290 -4.84 -7.40 6.53
C ASN A 290 -4.39 -8.43 7.59
N PRO A 291 -4.42 -8.09 8.90
CA PRO A 291 -3.93 -8.96 9.98
C PRO A 291 -4.70 -10.28 10.12
N TYR A 292 -5.88 -10.40 9.53
CA TYR A 292 -6.62 -11.66 9.52
C TYR A 292 -6.14 -12.65 8.43
N LEU A 293 -5.40 -12.18 7.42
CA LEU A 293 -4.89 -13.03 6.32
C LEU A 293 -3.38 -13.22 6.38
N VAL A 294 -2.64 -12.21 6.82
CA VAL A 294 -1.17 -12.27 6.90
C VAL A 294 -0.72 -12.76 8.28
N ASN A 295 0.39 -13.49 8.30
CA ASN A 295 1.01 -13.90 9.55
C ASN A 295 1.99 -12.80 10.00
N GLY A 296 1.82 -12.30 11.22
CA GLY A 296 2.64 -11.20 11.74
C GLY A 296 2.19 -9.83 11.22
N ASN A 297 3.12 -8.89 11.16
CA ASN A 297 2.87 -7.56 10.60
C ASN A 297 2.93 -7.65 9.07
N GLY A 298 1.77 -7.66 8.43
CA GLY A 298 1.69 -7.54 6.99
C GLY A 298 2.29 -6.22 6.48
N GLY A 299 2.70 -6.18 5.23
CA GLY A 299 3.28 -4.99 4.61
C GLY A 299 3.87 -5.28 3.24
N PHE A 300 4.30 -4.22 2.57
CA PHE A 300 5.02 -4.32 1.31
C PHE A 300 6.51 -4.48 1.56
N ASP A 301 7.19 -5.24 0.71
CA ASP A 301 8.65 -5.40 0.75
C ASP A 301 9.35 -4.14 0.26
N VAL A 302 8.76 -3.46 -0.73
CA VAL A 302 9.29 -2.22 -1.31
C VAL A 302 8.17 -1.20 -1.44
N VAL A 303 8.36 -0.02 -0.84
CA VAL A 303 7.52 1.16 -1.09
C VAL A 303 8.37 2.22 -1.78
N ILE A 304 7.99 2.57 -3.00
CA ILE A 304 8.73 3.51 -3.84
C ILE A 304 7.77 4.57 -4.39
N GLY A 305 8.19 5.82 -4.48
CA GLY A 305 7.31 6.84 -5.05
C GLY A 305 7.89 8.23 -5.12
N ASN A 306 7.10 9.11 -5.73
CA ASN A 306 7.28 10.56 -5.75
C ASN A 306 6.01 11.20 -5.18
N PRO A 307 5.90 11.35 -3.87
CA PRO A 307 4.71 11.93 -3.24
C PRO A 307 4.49 13.38 -3.67
N PRO A 308 3.25 13.89 -3.61
CA PRO A 308 2.93 15.27 -3.95
C PRO A 308 3.64 16.26 -3.03
N TYR A 309 3.98 17.46 -3.55
CA TYR A 309 4.71 18.52 -2.84
C TYR A 309 3.81 19.65 -2.34
N ASP A 310 2.50 19.43 -2.33
CA ASP A 310 1.52 20.39 -1.85
C ASP A 310 1.77 20.79 -0.38
N VAL A 311 1.53 22.07 -0.08
CA VAL A 311 1.60 22.59 1.28
C VAL A 311 0.18 22.79 1.80
N TYR A 312 -0.13 22.23 2.96
CA TYR A 312 -1.42 22.39 3.60
C TYR A 312 -1.50 23.76 4.30
N GLN A 313 -2.11 24.74 3.61
CA GLN A 313 -2.30 26.13 4.09
C GLN A 313 -3.72 26.61 3.75
N GLY A 314 -4.18 27.67 4.42
CA GLY A 314 -5.46 28.32 4.14
C GLY A 314 -6.66 27.38 4.35
N SER A 315 -7.48 27.22 3.33
CA SER A 315 -8.69 26.37 3.38
C SER A 315 -8.41 24.88 3.60
N LYS A 316 -7.23 24.39 3.19
CA LYS A 316 -6.78 23.01 3.43
C LYS A 316 -6.39 22.74 4.89
N LYS A 317 -6.37 23.77 5.75
CA LYS A 317 -5.95 23.63 7.16
C LYS A 317 -6.91 22.76 7.97
N VAL A 318 -8.20 22.85 7.72
CA VAL A 318 -9.22 22.02 8.42
C VAL A 318 -9.02 20.54 8.09
N GLU A 319 -8.78 20.22 6.83
CA GLU A 319 -8.54 18.84 6.39
C GLU A 319 -7.28 18.24 7.07
N ILE A 320 -6.21 19.02 7.16
CA ILE A 320 -4.98 18.57 7.82
C ILE A 320 -5.16 18.35 9.33
N GLU A 321 -5.98 19.17 10.00
CA GLU A 321 -6.27 18.99 11.43
C GLU A 321 -6.94 17.64 11.71
N ASP A 322 -7.81 17.17 10.81
CA ASP A 322 -8.42 15.85 10.89
C ASP A 322 -7.41 14.73 10.62
N ILE A 323 -6.56 14.87 9.61
CA ILE A 323 -5.48 13.90 9.33
C ILE A 323 -4.52 13.78 10.53
N LEU A 324 -4.16 14.91 11.15
CA LEU A 324 -3.25 14.93 12.28
C LEU A 324 -3.84 14.36 13.60
N LYS A 325 -5.11 13.98 13.63
CA LYS A 325 -5.69 13.23 14.77
C LYS A 325 -5.19 11.78 14.79
N PHE A 326 -4.84 11.21 13.66
CA PHE A 326 -4.30 9.86 13.57
C PHE A 326 -2.88 9.79 14.14
N GLU A 327 -2.61 8.77 14.96
CA GLU A 327 -1.34 8.60 15.67
C GLU A 327 -0.14 8.60 14.72
N ILE A 328 -0.28 7.93 13.58
CA ILE A 328 0.75 7.84 12.54
C ILE A 328 1.24 9.21 12.05
N TYR A 329 0.36 10.23 12.01
CA TYR A 329 0.70 11.57 11.52
C TYR A 329 1.10 12.55 12.63
N GLN A 330 1.07 12.16 13.92
CA GLN A 330 1.49 13.03 15.02
C GLN A 330 2.94 13.50 14.88
N LYS A 331 3.80 12.64 14.31
CA LYS A 331 5.20 12.96 14.02
C LYS A 331 5.40 14.03 12.94
N CYS A 332 4.38 14.35 12.15
CA CYS A 332 4.41 15.43 11.16
C CYS A 332 4.04 16.80 11.75
N LYS A 333 3.66 16.89 13.03
CA LYS A 333 3.36 18.15 13.69
C LYS A 333 4.64 18.93 13.96
N GLY A 334 4.79 20.11 13.38
CA GLY A 334 5.99 20.92 13.58
C GLY A 334 5.98 22.30 12.91
N GLY A 335 4.93 22.65 12.20
CA GLY A 335 4.84 23.92 11.47
C GLY A 335 3.99 23.82 10.22
N LYS A 336 4.53 24.28 9.09
CA LYS A 336 3.91 24.04 7.78
C LYS A 336 4.05 22.56 7.43
N ILE A 337 2.93 21.93 7.09
CA ILE A 337 2.92 20.51 6.73
C ILE A 337 2.88 20.40 5.22
N ASN A 338 3.84 19.66 4.67
CA ASN A 338 3.89 19.30 3.27
C ASN A 338 3.27 17.92 3.08
N ALA A 339 2.62 17.69 1.94
CA ALA A 339 2.00 16.41 1.64
C ALA A 339 3.00 15.25 1.70
N PHE A 340 4.21 15.42 1.16
CA PHE A 340 5.24 14.38 1.20
C PHE A 340 5.58 13.89 2.62
N GLU A 341 5.48 14.76 3.65
CA GLU A 341 5.73 14.37 5.03
C GLU A 341 4.69 13.38 5.55
N LEU A 342 3.43 13.56 5.15
CA LEU A 342 2.36 12.62 5.47
C LEU A 342 2.54 11.31 4.73
N PHE A 343 2.94 11.36 3.45
CA PHE A 343 3.27 10.16 2.69
C PHE A 343 4.45 9.40 3.30
N LEU A 344 5.51 10.08 3.73
CA LEU A 344 6.61 9.44 4.45
C LEU A 344 6.12 8.76 5.73
N ALA A 345 5.28 9.41 6.53
CA ALA A 345 4.70 8.79 7.70
C ALA A 345 3.86 7.54 7.34
N LYS A 346 3.11 7.60 6.23
CA LYS A 346 2.27 6.49 5.75
C LYS A 346 3.10 5.33 5.18
N THR A 347 4.16 5.61 4.43
CA THR A 347 5.02 4.57 3.86
C THR A 347 5.67 3.69 4.93
N HIS A 348 6.03 4.27 6.08
CA HIS A 348 6.51 3.50 7.22
C HIS A 348 5.46 2.48 7.73
N GLU A 349 4.17 2.84 7.77
CA GLU A 349 3.08 1.93 8.16
C GLU A 349 2.83 0.82 7.11
N LEU A 350 3.09 1.11 5.85
CA LEU A 350 2.82 0.19 4.75
C LEU A 350 3.90 -0.89 4.56
N LEU A 351 5.07 -0.72 5.15
CA LEU A 351 6.20 -1.64 5.01
C LEU A 351 6.13 -2.80 6.00
N ILE A 352 6.65 -3.95 5.59
CA ILE A 352 7.03 -5.01 6.53
C ILE A 352 8.28 -4.59 7.31
N ASN A 353 8.59 -5.32 8.38
CA ASN A 353 9.91 -5.19 9.02
C ASN A 353 11.00 -5.51 8.00
N ASP A 354 12.08 -4.72 8.00
CA ASP A 354 13.17 -4.77 7.02
C ASP A 354 12.76 -4.48 5.56
N GLY A 355 11.55 -3.94 5.35
CA GLY A 355 11.10 -3.48 4.04
C GLY A 355 11.83 -2.20 3.59
N ILE A 356 11.89 -1.99 2.28
CA ILE A 356 12.66 -0.91 1.65
C ILE A 356 11.76 0.27 1.32
N ASN A 357 12.07 1.45 1.86
CA ASN A 357 11.43 2.72 1.52
C ASN A 357 12.36 3.56 0.63
N CYS A 358 11.94 3.82 -0.59
CA CYS A 358 12.69 4.65 -1.54
C CYS A 358 11.81 5.78 -2.09
N GLN A 359 12.00 6.99 -1.60
CA GLN A 359 11.16 8.14 -1.94
C GLN A 359 11.98 9.31 -2.47
N ILE A 360 11.42 10.03 -3.45
CA ILE A 360 11.98 11.30 -3.91
C ILE A 360 11.10 12.45 -3.42
N PHE A 361 11.69 13.42 -2.73
CA PHE A 361 10.99 14.56 -2.16
C PHE A 361 11.88 15.79 -2.04
N GLN A 362 11.35 16.89 -1.55
CA GLN A 362 12.05 18.17 -1.47
C GLN A 362 13.20 18.14 -0.45
N ASN A 363 14.33 18.76 -0.80
CA ASN A 363 15.50 18.94 0.08
C ASN A 363 15.19 19.69 1.38
N SER A 364 14.10 20.45 1.44
CA SER A 364 13.62 21.12 2.63
C SER A 364 13.45 20.16 3.82
N PHE A 365 13.14 18.90 3.56
CA PHE A 365 13.10 17.86 4.60
C PHE A 365 14.38 17.79 5.43
N LEU A 366 15.54 17.98 4.85
CA LEU A 366 16.84 17.87 5.56
C LEU A 366 17.12 19.06 6.49
N ALA A 367 16.59 20.24 6.20
CA ALA A 367 16.97 21.48 6.89
C ALA A 367 15.81 22.17 7.62
N ASP A 368 14.56 22.05 7.14
CA ASP A 368 13.43 22.77 7.71
C ASP A 368 13.07 22.33 9.12
N ASN A 369 12.77 23.30 9.97
CA ASN A 369 12.30 23.04 11.34
C ASN A 369 10.91 22.39 11.37
N SER A 370 10.08 22.61 10.35
CA SER A 370 8.77 21.95 10.23
C SER A 370 8.87 20.42 10.17
N SER A 371 9.89 19.89 9.49
CA SER A 371 10.13 18.46 9.32
C SER A 371 10.93 17.81 10.46
N ARG A 372 11.32 18.59 11.48
CA ARG A 372 12.22 18.12 12.55
C ARG A 372 11.75 16.85 13.24
N ASN A 373 10.49 16.79 13.66
CA ASN A 373 9.95 15.66 14.40
C ASN A 373 9.94 14.39 13.54
N LEU A 374 9.58 14.51 12.26
CA LEU A 374 9.58 13.40 11.32
C LEU A 374 11.01 12.92 11.01
N ARG A 375 11.98 13.85 10.84
CA ARG A 375 13.40 13.50 10.69
C ARG A 375 13.93 12.74 11.91
N GLU A 376 13.67 13.26 13.13
CA GLU A 376 14.07 12.59 14.37
C GLU A 376 13.47 11.19 14.48
N PHE A 377 12.23 11.01 14.04
CA PHE A 377 11.59 9.70 13.99
C PHE A 377 12.38 8.76 13.07
N TYR A 378 12.64 9.17 11.82
CA TYR A 378 13.36 8.35 10.85
C TYR A 378 14.77 8.01 11.29
N PHE A 379 15.55 8.98 11.75
CA PHE A 379 16.94 8.75 12.20
C PHE A 379 17.05 7.89 13.47
N LYS A 380 15.99 7.80 14.27
CA LYS A 380 15.97 6.96 15.48
C LYS A 380 15.45 5.53 15.24
N ASN A 381 14.55 5.37 14.30
CA ASN A 381 13.80 4.11 14.14
C ASN A 381 14.11 3.36 12.83
N GLU A 382 14.72 4.04 11.85
CA GLU A 382 14.99 3.47 10.54
C GLU A 382 16.49 3.42 10.25
N ARG A 383 16.90 2.41 9.50
CA ARG A 383 18.25 2.36 8.93
C ARG A 383 18.28 3.17 7.65
N ILE A 384 18.92 4.34 7.68
CA ILE A 384 19.13 5.15 6.47
C ILE A 384 20.26 4.53 5.66
N ILE A 385 19.95 4.08 4.45
CA ILE A 385 20.91 3.44 3.54
C ILE A 385 21.66 4.50 2.74
N SER A 386 20.95 5.41 2.09
CA SER A 386 21.55 6.53 1.34
C SER A 386 20.63 7.75 1.32
N ILE A 387 21.24 8.90 1.11
CA ILE A 387 20.55 10.18 0.85
C ILE A 387 21.27 10.86 -0.30
N ASP A 388 20.63 10.86 -1.47
CA ASP A 388 21.14 11.53 -2.66
C ASP A 388 20.51 12.91 -2.79
N SER A 389 21.29 13.97 -2.59
CA SER A 389 20.82 15.35 -2.66
C SER A 389 21.17 15.98 -3.99
N PHE A 390 20.19 16.63 -4.62
CA PHE A 390 20.35 17.36 -5.88
C PHE A 390 20.12 18.86 -5.63
N PRO A 391 21.09 19.58 -5.02
CA PRO A 391 20.89 20.94 -4.51
C PRO A 391 20.83 22.01 -5.59
N GLU A 392 21.36 21.75 -6.79
CA GLU A 392 21.50 22.79 -7.82
C GLU A 392 20.22 22.93 -8.67
N ARG A 393 19.29 23.76 -8.17
CA ARG A 393 18.05 24.10 -8.87
C ARG A 393 18.30 24.85 -10.19
N ASP A 394 19.35 25.67 -10.24
CA ASP A 394 19.61 26.57 -11.35
C ASP A 394 20.51 25.98 -12.47
N ASN A 395 21.05 24.77 -12.24
CA ASN A 395 21.86 24.09 -13.25
C ASN A 395 20.99 23.09 -14.04
N PRO A 396 20.64 23.38 -15.32
CA PRO A 396 19.78 22.51 -16.14
C PRO A 396 20.29 21.07 -16.29
N LYS A 397 21.64 20.86 -16.23
CA LYS A 397 22.27 19.56 -16.36
C LYS A 397 22.15 18.68 -15.09
N LYS A 398 21.79 19.30 -13.95
CA LYS A 398 21.68 18.63 -12.64
C LYS A 398 20.24 18.64 -12.10
N ARG A 399 19.27 19.13 -12.88
CA ARG A 399 17.85 19.07 -12.51
C ARG A 399 17.36 17.64 -12.57
N VAL A 400 16.63 17.22 -11.55
CA VAL A 400 15.93 15.93 -11.51
C VAL A 400 14.57 16.05 -12.20
N PHE A 401 13.96 17.24 -12.11
CA PHE A 401 12.67 17.55 -12.74
C PHE A 401 12.78 18.80 -13.60
N GLU A 402 12.15 18.77 -14.76
CA GLU A 402 11.87 19.97 -15.54
C GLU A 402 10.76 20.74 -14.80
N SER A 403 11.03 22.00 -14.44
CA SER A 403 10.08 22.89 -13.78
C SER A 403 9.12 23.50 -14.78
#